data_c959befbc592dc946df60a788107ae67
#
_entry.id   c959befbc592dc946df60a788107ae67
#
_cell.length_a   1.000
_cell.length_b   1.000
_cell.length_c   1.000
_cell.angle_alpha   90.00
_cell.angle_beta   90.00
_cell.angle_gamma   90.00
#
_symmetry.space_group_name_H-M   'P 1'
#
loop_
_entity.id
_entity.type
_entity.pdbx_description
1 polymer ?
#
loop_
_entity_poly.entity_id
_entity_poly.type
_entity_poly.pdbx_seq_one_letter_code
_entity_poly.pdbx_strand_id
1 'polypeptide(L)'
;MPAEGPEKPSESHLESPPPPKEPLEDQPQSIPTAEVPIEGQAGPSENLAGWRRRLRNGENLLVTLVLSVMMLVPLAQALLRKVFDTGITGANTITQSMVLIVGMLGGALAARDGRLLALSTLRIVLTGRWRQAVLVYSNAFAVAVGVLLCVASARYVMSVIPLGNILLYGIPEWVLQLIMPLGFAAITLRLAWRAADSKRGVAIAVLLAVVVVLIGVFPPIAPRALVTPALMLLIVAAAMGAPIFTVLGGAALILFWGEGSPIASIALDHYNLVVNPTLPAIPLFTLAGYFLAEGGASRRLIAVFQALVGGVRGGPAILTALVCAFFTSFTGASGVTILALGVSCCRSSSPRNTQNATRSVS
;
A
#
# COMPACT_ATOMS: atom_id res chain seq x y z
N MET A 1 -23.28 81.31 -57.07
CA MET A 1 -23.69 79.99 -56.69
C MET A 1 -22.84 79.04 -57.49
N PRO A 2 -21.82 78.42 -56.93
CA PRO A 2 -20.98 77.42 -57.61
C PRO A 2 -21.49 76.02 -57.43
N ALA A 3 -21.34 75.25 -58.53
CA ALA A 3 -21.69 73.84 -58.57
C ALA A 3 -20.59 72.95 -57.98
N GLU A 4 -21.03 72.03 -57.18
CA GLU A 4 -20.18 70.95 -56.64
C GLU A 4 -19.86 69.94 -57.73
N GLY A 5 -18.58 69.61 -57.86
CA GLY A 5 -18.11 68.47 -58.66
C GLY A 5 -18.09 67.17 -57.94
N PRO A 6 -18.14 66.05 -58.60
CA PRO A 6 -18.28 64.74 -57.97
C PRO A 6 -16.98 64.22 -57.34
N GLU A 7 -17.10 63.69 -56.12
CA GLU A 7 -16.07 63.02 -55.38
C GLU A 7 -15.60 61.72 -56.05
N LYS A 8 -14.30 61.48 -56.05
CA LYS A 8 -13.67 60.25 -56.52
C LYS A 8 -13.83 59.16 -55.45
N PRO A 9 -14.11 57.94 -55.82
CA PRO A 9 -14.13 56.81 -54.84
C PRO A 9 -12.71 56.46 -54.39
N SER A 10 -12.55 56.29 -53.06
CA SER A 10 -11.32 55.91 -52.42
C SER A 10 -10.93 54.46 -52.82
N GLU A 11 -9.66 54.28 -53.16
CA GLU A 11 -9.05 53.00 -53.44
C GLU A 11 -9.15 52.12 -52.16
N SER A 12 -9.87 50.99 -52.26
CA SER A 12 -9.89 49.95 -51.30
C SER A 12 -8.52 49.23 -51.24
N HIS A 13 -7.84 49.33 -50.09
CA HIS A 13 -6.65 48.53 -49.80
C HIS A 13 -6.98 47.06 -49.95
N LEU A 14 -6.48 46.38 -50.97
CA LEU A 14 -6.41 44.94 -51.08
C LEU A 14 -5.41 44.46 -50.06
N GLU A 15 -5.95 43.99 -48.91
CA GLU A 15 -5.19 43.25 -47.92
C GLU A 15 -4.77 41.93 -48.57
N SER A 16 -3.45 41.71 -48.68
CA SER A 16 -2.88 40.45 -49.13
C SER A 16 -3.29 39.31 -48.18
N PRO A 17 -3.63 38.11 -48.69
CA PRO A 17 -4.01 36.98 -47.84
C PRO A 17 -2.85 36.63 -46.93
N PRO A 18 -3.14 36.25 -45.66
CA PRO A 18 -2.13 35.84 -44.70
C PRO A 18 -1.36 34.60 -45.21
N PRO A 19 -0.06 34.48 -44.91
CA PRO A 19 0.76 33.36 -45.37
C PRO A 19 0.19 32.05 -44.84
N PRO A 20 0.34 30.92 -45.56
CA PRO A 20 -0.12 29.62 -45.14
C PRO A 20 0.57 29.28 -43.79
N LYS A 21 -0.24 28.93 -42.79
CA LYS A 21 0.26 28.47 -41.49
C LYS A 21 1.18 27.29 -41.73
N GLU A 22 2.44 27.42 -41.34
CA GLU A 22 3.40 26.34 -41.27
C GLU A 22 2.77 25.15 -40.52
N PRO A 23 3.03 23.90 -40.95
CA PRO A 23 2.59 22.72 -40.22
C PRO A 23 3.18 22.82 -38.80
N LEU A 24 2.31 22.86 -37.82
CA LEU A 24 2.71 22.75 -36.41
C LEU A 24 3.61 21.53 -36.26
N GLU A 25 4.92 21.78 -36.21
CA GLU A 25 5.90 20.82 -35.76
C GLU A 25 5.34 20.19 -34.46
N ASP A 26 5.23 18.89 -34.49
CA ASP A 26 4.70 18.05 -33.42
C ASP A 26 5.69 18.12 -32.24
N GLN A 27 5.75 19.28 -31.58
CA GLN A 27 6.39 19.39 -30.27
C GLN A 27 5.65 18.41 -29.39
N PRO A 28 6.33 17.46 -28.78
CA PRO A 28 5.71 16.61 -27.81
C PRO A 28 5.20 17.52 -26.68
N GLN A 29 3.89 17.86 -26.76
CA GLN A 29 3.21 18.49 -25.64
C GLN A 29 3.52 17.61 -24.43
N SER A 30 4.39 18.10 -23.56
CA SER A 30 4.51 17.62 -22.20
C SER A 30 3.10 17.69 -21.64
N ILE A 31 2.40 16.55 -21.74
CA ILE A 31 1.13 16.36 -21.04
C ILE A 31 1.49 16.68 -19.58
N PRO A 32 0.88 17.71 -18.97
CA PRO A 32 1.06 17.89 -17.55
C PRO A 32 0.70 16.52 -16.97
N THR A 33 1.66 15.89 -16.36
CA THR A 33 1.41 14.73 -15.50
C THR A 33 0.38 15.27 -14.51
N ALA A 34 -0.90 15.10 -14.84
CA ALA A 34 -1.95 15.23 -13.87
C ALA A 34 -1.56 14.17 -12.83
N GLU A 35 -0.83 14.64 -11.81
CA GLU A 35 -0.72 13.91 -10.56
C GLU A 35 -2.16 13.67 -10.17
N VAL A 36 -2.66 12.47 -10.50
CA VAL A 36 -3.90 12.00 -9.93
C VAL A 36 -3.65 12.10 -8.43
N PRO A 37 -4.34 12.99 -7.70
CA PRO A 37 -4.14 13.06 -6.28
C PRO A 37 -4.55 11.68 -5.78
N ILE A 38 -3.56 10.86 -5.42
CA ILE A 38 -3.82 9.69 -4.62
C ILE A 38 -4.31 10.32 -3.32
N GLU A 39 -5.64 10.31 -3.12
CA GLU A 39 -6.27 10.80 -1.90
C GLU A 39 -5.55 10.17 -0.71
N GLY A 40 -4.75 10.95 0.01
CA GLY A 40 -3.86 10.51 1.07
C GLY A 40 -2.46 11.11 1.02
N GLN A 41 -2.06 11.83 -0.03
CA GLN A 41 -0.89 12.70 0.03
C GLN A 41 -1.29 14.01 0.73
N ALA A 42 -1.44 13.95 2.07
CA ALA A 42 -1.21 15.13 2.86
C ALA A 42 0.26 15.50 2.63
N GLY A 43 0.50 16.58 1.91
CA GLY A 43 1.82 17.15 1.73
C GLY A 43 2.55 17.27 3.06
N PRO A 44 3.88 17.23 3.11
CA PRO A 44 4.62 17.39 4.34
C PRO A 44 4.24 18.74 4.95
N SER A 45 3.61 18.71 6.13
CA SER A 45 3.35 19.90 6.91
C SER A 45 4.69 20.57 7.24
N GLU A 46 4.96 21.70 6.64
CA GLU A 46 6.25 22.42 6.67
C GLU A 46 6.71 22.89 8.06
N ASN A 47 5.90 22.71 9.09
CA ASN A 47 6.17 23.17 10.47
C ASN A 47 6.37 22.07 11.50
N LEU A 48 6.98 20.94 11.14
CA LEU A 48 7.42 19.97 12.14
C LEU A 48 8.72 20.41 12.78
N ALA A 49 8.73 20.54 14.13
CA ALA A 49 9.95 20.82 14.90
C ALA A 49 11.10 19.92 14.42
N GLY A 50 12.30 20.47 14.28
CA GLY A 50 13.43 19.82 13.61
C GLY A 50 13.77 18.40 14.12
N TRP A 51 13.48 18.09 15.42
CA TRP A 51 13.66 16.77 15.99
C TRP A 51 12.65 15.73 15.42
N ARG A 52 11.39 16.13 15.15
CA ARG A 52 10.40 15.25 14.51
C ARG A 52 10.80 14.89 13.08
N ARG A 53 11.38 15.83 12.37
CA ARG A 53 11.94 15.59 11.02
C ARG A 53 13.12 14.62 11.08
N ARG A 54 14.02 14.78 12.06
CA ARG A 54 15.15 13.85 12.26
C ARG A 54 14.67 12.44 12.61
N LEU A 55 13.71 12.29 13.51
CA LEU A 55 13.12 10.99 13.85
C LEU A 55 12.48 10.32 12.62
N ARG A 56 11.68 11.06 11.85
CA ARG A 56 11.06 10.55 10.62
C ARG A 56 12.10 10.09 9.60
N ASN A 57 13.14 10.87 9.41
CA ASN A 57 14.23 10.50 8.51
C ASN A 57 14.99 9.27 9.02
N GLY A 58 15.20 9.16 10.33
CA GLY A 58 15.81 7.98 10.96
C GLY A 58 14.97 6.71 10.77
N GLU A 59 13.66 6.79 10.99
CA GLU A 59 12.75 5.65 10.75
C GLU A 59 12.77 5.22 9.27
N ASN A 60 12.70 6.18 8.35
CA ASN A 60 12.74 5.90 6.91
C ASN A 60 14.07 5.27 6.51
N LEU A 61 15.20 5.82 7.01
CA LEU A 61 16.53 5.29 6.75
C LEU A 61 16.67 3.86 7.27
N LEU A 62 16.18 3.59 8.48
CA LEU A 62 16.23 2.26 9.08
C LEU A 62 15.45 1.23 8.24
N VAL A 63 14.22 1.56 7.82
CA VAL A 63 13.44 0.66 6.95
C VAL A 63 14.13 0.44 5.61
N THR A 64 14.67 1.49 4.99
CA THR A 64 15.40 1.38 3.73
C THR A 64 16.63 0.49 3.88
N LEU A 65 17.37 0.64 4.98
CA LEU A 65 18.56 -0.17 5.26
C LEU A 65 18.19 -1.64 5.46
N VAL A 66 17.16 -1.93 6.27
CA VAL A 66 16.71 -3.32 6.51
C VAL A 66 16.19 -3.95 5.22
N LEU A 67 15.42 -3.22 4.42
CA LEU A 67 14.96 -3.67 3.09
C LEU A 67 16.15 -3.96 2.15
N SER A 68 17.15 -3.07 2.14
CA SER A 68 18.35 -3.26 1.30
C SER A 68 19.11 -4.51 1.72
N VAL A 69 19.31 -4.73 3.01
CA VAL A 69 19.98 -5.95 3.52
C VAL A 69 19.15 -7.20 3.15
N MET A 70 17.83 -7.15 3.31
CA MET A 70 16.94 -8.26 2.99
C MET A 70 16.97 -8.64 1.50
N MET A 71 17.22 -7.68 0.59
CA MET A 71 17.37 -7.92 -0.85
C MET A 71 18.78 -8.37 -1.21
N LEU A 72 19.80 -7.74 -0.61
CA LEU A 72 21.21 -7.98 -0.96
C LEU A 72 21.73 -9.33 -0.45
N VAL A 73 21.29 -9.78 0.74
CA VAL A 73 21.78 -11.05 1.34
C VAL A 73 21.42 -12.26 0.48
N PRO A 74 20.18 -12.48 0.02
CA PRO A 74 19.86 -13.61 -0.87
C PRO A 74 20.55 -13.50 -2.23
N LEU A 75 20.66 -12.28 -2.77
CA LEU A 75 21.36 -12.04 -4.04
C LEU A 75 22.86 -12.39 -3.93
N ALA A 76 23.52 -11.92 -2.88
CA ALA A 76 24.90 -12.25 -2.59
C ALA A 76 25.08 -13.76 -2.40
N GLN A 77 24.18 -14.40 -1.64
CA GLN A 77 24.22 -15.85 -1.44
C GLN A 77 24.07 -16.62 -2.74
N ALA A 78 23.16 -16.21 -3.63
CA ALA A 78 22.97 -16.84 -4.94
C ALA A 78 24.23 -16.71 -5.82
N LEU A 79 24.87 -15.53 -5.80
CA LEU A 79 26.11 -15.28 -6.53
C LEU A 79 27.28 -16.09 -5.95
N LEU A 80 27.46 -16.09 -4.61
CA LEU A 80 28.53 -16.87 -3.97
C LEU A 80 28.38 -18.36 -4.25
N ARG A 81 27.16 -18.91 -4.19
CA ARG A 81 26.92 -20.32 -4.54
C ARG A 81 27.27 -20.62 -5.98
N LYS A 82 26.95 -19.72 -6.91
CA LYS A 82 27.18 -19.98 -8.34
C LYS A 82 28.63 -19.82 -8.75
N VAL A 83 29.40 -18.91 -8.11
CA VAL A 83 30.76 -18.56 -8.52
C VAL A 83 31.80 -19.29 -7.69
N PHE A 84 31.55 -19.47 -6.39
CA PHE A 84 32.54 -19.97 -5.42
C PHE A 84 32.13 -21.29 -4.76
N ASP A 85 30.96 -21.85 -5.10
CA ASP A 85 30.38 -23.03 -4.43
C ASP A 85 30.28 -22.91 -2.89
N THR A 86 30.34 -21.68 -2.38
CA THR A 86 30.24 -21.38 -0.95
C THR A 86 28.96 -20.60 -0.67
N GLY A 87 28.44 -20.69 0.56
CA GLY A 87 27.26 -19.98 0.99
C GLY A 87 27.48 -19.26 2.32
N ILE A 88 26.67 -18.22 2.58
CA ILE A 88 26.67 -17.52 3.85
C ILE A 88 25.92 -18.37 4.87
N THR A 89 26.60 -18.82 5.93
CA THR A 89 25.98 -19.60 7.00
C THR A 89 24.85 -18.78 7.65
N GLY A 90 23.63 -19.35 7.69
CA GLY A 90 22.49 -18.68 8.30
C GLY A 90 21.83 -17.56 7.47
N ALA A 91 22.21 -17.38 6.19
CA ALA A 91 21.62 -16.35 5.33
C ALA A 91 20.08 -16.44 5.26
N ASN A 92 19.51 -17.64 5.22
CA ASN A 92 18.07 -17.83 5.24
C ASN A 92 17.45 -17.30 6.54
N THR A 93 18.04 -17.65 7.68
CA THR A 93 17.57 -17.19 9.00
C THR A 93 17.66 -15.67 9.14
N ILE A 94 18.76 -15.06 8.66
CA ILE A 94 18.92 -13.59 8.65
C ILE A 94 17.83 -12.96 7.79
N THR A 95 17.61 -13.48 6.57
CA THR A 95 16.64 -12.90 5.64
C THR A 95 15.21 -13.04 6.17
N GLN A 96 14.85 -14.18 6.75
CA GLN A 96 13.56 -14.40 7.42
C GLN A 96 13.35 -13.42 8.58
N SER A 97 14.39 -13.23 9.41
CA SER A 97 14.37 -12.26 10.50
C SER A 97 14.14 -10.82 9.99
N MET A 98 14.77 -10.47 8.85
CA MET A 98 14.57 -9.15 8.22
C MET A 98 13.14 -8.97 7.70
N VAL A 99 12.46 -10.04 7.24
CA VAL A 99 11.03 -9.96 6.85
C VAL A 99 10.16 -9.54 8.03
N LEU A 100 10.37 -10.14 9.21
CA LEU A 100 9.64 -9.77 10.43
C LEU A 100 9.88 -8.30 10.80
N ILE A 101 11.15 -7.86 10.79
CA ILE A 101 11.52 -6.48 11.09
C ILE A 101 10.87 -5.50 10.11
N VAL A 102 10.98 -5.77 8.79
CA VAL A 102 10.38 -4.93 7.74
C VAL A 102 8.87 -4.88 7.86
N GLY A 103 8.23 -6.01 8.14
CA GLY A 103 6.78 -6.09 8.31
C GLY A 103 6.30 -5.20 9.46
N MET A 104 6.93 -5.29 10.62
CA MET A 104 6.56 -4.49 11.81
C MET A 104 6.89 -3.01 11.64
N LEU A 105 8.09 -2.67 11.14
CA LEU A 105 8.47 -1.28 10.88
C LEU A 105 7.63 -0.67 9.77
N GLY A 106 7.39 -1.40 8.68
CA GLY A 106 6.55 -0.98 7.56
C GLY A 106 5.11 -0.72 8.00
N GLY A 107 4.52 -1.61 8.81
CA GLY A 107 3.22 -1.42 9.42
C GLY A 107 3.16 -0.18 10.32
N ALA A 108 4.20 0.04 11.12
CA ALA A 108 4.31 1.24 11.96
C ALA A 108 4.44 2.53 11.11
N LEU A 109 5.22 2.51 10.02
CA LEU A 109 5.31 3.64 9.08
C LEU A 109 3.97 3.89 8.38
N ALA A 110 3.31 2.85 7.88
CA ALA A 110 2.00 2.94 7.24
C ALA A 110 0.96 3.56 8.19
N ALA A 111 0.98 3.18 9.47
CA ALA A 111 0.14 3.79 10.50
C ALA A 111 0.49 5.26 10.74
N ARG A 112 1.79 5.62 10.72
CA ARG A 112 2.25 7.00 10.83
C ARG A 112 1.75 7.86 9.69
N ASP A 113 1.82 7.36 8.47
CA ASP A 113 1.49 8.12 7.26
C ASP A 113 -0.01 8.06 6.91
N GLY A 114 -0.79 7.26 7.64
CA GLY A 114 -2.22 7.06 7.39
C GLY A 114 -2.51 6.25 6.12
N ARG A 115 -1.55 5.45 5.68
CA ARG A 115 -1.61 4.64 4.45
C ARG A 115 -1.89 3.16 4.74
N LEU A 116 -2.50 2.85 5.87
CA LEU A 116 -2.95 1.48 6.13
C LEU A 116 -4.02 1.09 5.12
N LEU A 117 -3.84 -0.06 4.49
CA LEU A 117 -4.83 -0.59 3.56
C LEU A 117 -6.17 -0.78 4.30
N ALA A 118 -7.22 -0.15 3.77
CA ALA A 118 -8.58 -0.26 4.26
C ALA A 118 -9.55 -0.35 3.09
N LEU A 119 -10.63 -1.11 3.26
CA LEU A 119 -11.74 -1.15 2.33
C LEU A 119 -12.60 0.12 2.54
N SER A 120 -12.24 1.23 1.88
CA SER A 120 -12.77 2.56 2.20
C SER A 120 -14.03 2.97 1.40
N THR A 121 -14.76 2.01 0.83
CA THR A 121 -15.91 2.29 -0.06
C THR A 121 -17.00 3.17 0.60
N LEU A 122 -17.28 2.94 1.88
CA LEU A 122 -18.29 3.72 2.61
C LEU A 122 -17.81 5.14 2.96
N ARG A 123 -16.51 5.34 3.13
CA ARG A 123 -15.95 6.66 3.47
C ARG A 123 -16.13 7.69 2.35
N ILE A 124 -16.24 7.23 1.10
CA ILE A 124 -16.42 8.09 -0.08
C ILE A 124 -17.87 8.59 -0.17
N VAL A 125 -18.82 7.76 0.27
CA VAL A 125 -20.26 8.04 0.13
C VAL A 125 -20.80 8.87 1.30
N LEU A 126 -20.22 8.74 2.49
CA LEU A 126 -20.72 9.37 3.71
C LEU A 126 -20.12 10.76 3.93
N THR A 127 -20.99 11.74 4.21
CA THR A 127 -20.63 13.14 4.47
C THR A 127 -21.03 13.58 5.90
N GLY A 128 -20.37 14.61 6.44
CA GLY A 128 -20.73 15.24 7.70
C GLY A 128 -20.49 14.39 8.97
N ARG A 129 -21.44 14.39 9.88
CA ARG A 129 -21.35 13.72 11.20
C ARG A 129 -21.21 12.20 11.12
N TRP A 130 -21.82 11.59 10.11
CA TRP A 130 -21.75 10.14 9.88
C TRP A 130 -20.33 9.71 9.51
N ARG A 131 -19.60 10.49 8.71
CA ARG A 131 -18.20 10.22 8.40
C ARG A 131 -17.32 10.20 9.65
N GLN A 132 -17.54 11.12 10.59
CA GLN A 132 -16.79 11.14 11.85
C GLN A 132 -17.12 9.93 12.74
N ALA A 133 -18.40 9.55 12.85
CA ALA A 133 -18.79 8.36 13.62
C ALA A 133 -18.16 7.09 13.07
N VAL A 134 -18.16 6.91 11.75
CA VAL A 134 -17.51 5.79 11.05
C VAL A 134 -16.02 5.76 11.32
N LEU A 135 -15.33 6.90 11.27
CA LEU A 135 -13.89 7.01 11.57
C LEU A 135 -13.58 6.61 13.01
N VAL A 136 -14.35 7.14 13.97
CA VAL A 136 -14.16 6.83 15.40
C VAL A 136 -14.38 5.35 15.67
N TYR A 137 -15.46 4.76 15.16
CA TYR A 137 -15.78 3.35 15.33
C TYR A 137 -14.70 2.44 14.72
N SER A 138 -14.36 2.65 13.46
CA SER A 138 -13.35 1.88 12.73
C SER A 138 -11.97 1.95 13.38
N ASN A 139 -11.55 3.14 13.82
CA ASN A 139 -10.28 3.31 14.51
C ASN A 139 -10.29 2.75 15.94
N ALA A 140 -11.42 2.81 16.65
CA ALA A 140 -11.56 2.19 17.97
C ALA A 140 -11.32 0.68 17.89
N PHE A 141 -11.94 0.01 16.90
CA PHE A 141 -11.68 -1.41 16.65
C PHE A 141 -10.22 -1.67 16.28
N ALA A 142 -9.62 -0.84 15.45
CA ALA A 142 -8.22 -0.98 15.08
C ALA A 142 -7.27 -0.85 16.29
N VAL A 143 -7.56 0.09 17.18
CA VAL A 143 -6.81 0.26 18.44
C VAL A 143 -7.02 -0.94 19.35
N ALA A 144 -8.27 -1.41 19.55
CA ALA A 144 -8.55 -2.56 20.41
C ALA A 144 -7.83 -3.83 19.93
N VAL A 145 -7.95 -4.16 18.65
CA VAL A 145 -7.25 -5.31 18.05
C VAL A 145 -5.73 -5.15 18.17
N GLY A 146 -5.21 -3.94 17.92
CA GLY A 146 -3.78 -3.65 18.07
C GLY A 146 -3.28 -3.87 19.50
N VAL A 147 -4.04 -3.43 20.52
CA VAL A 147 -3.71 -3.68 21.94
C VAL A 147 -3.70 -5.18 22.26
N LEU A 148 -4.72 -5.91 21.79
CA LEU A 148 -4.80 -7.36 22.03
C LEU A 148 -3.66 -8.12 21.35
N LEU A 149 -3.28 -7.75 20.12
CA LEU A 149 -2.12 -8.31 19.42
C LEU A 149 -0.80 -7.97 20.12
N CYS A 150 -0.67 -6.76 20.66
CA CYS A 150 0.49 -6.37 21.46
C CYS A 150 0.59 -7.22 22.73
N VAL A 151 -0.50 -7.41 23.45
CA VAL A 151 -0.54 -8.29 24.66
C VAL A 151 -0.27 -9.75 24.28
N ALA A 152 -0.85 -10.23 23.17
CA ALA A 152 -0.62 -11.59 22.68
C ALA A 152 0.87 -11.84 22.38
N SER A 153 1.51 -10.92 21.63
CA SER A 153 2.93 -11.03 21.31
C SER A 153 3.83 -10.86 22.53
N ALA A 154 3.48 -10.01 23.50
CA ALA A 154 4.23 -9.88 24.74
C ALA A 154 4.18 -11.19 25.56
N ARG A 155 2.99 -11.80 25.69
CA ARG A 155 2.85 -13.11 26.38
C ARG A 155 3.60 -14.22 25.65
N TYR A 156 3.58 -14.22 24.34
CA TYR A 156 4.35 -15.17 23.54
C TYR A 156 5.85 -15.03 23.81
N VAL A 157 6.42 -13.82 23.75
CA VAL A 157 7.84 -13.60 24.04
C VAL A 157 8.19 -14.06 25.46
N MET A 158 7.34 -13.76 26.47
CA MET A 158 7.55 -14.22 27.84
C MET A 158 7.58 -15.75 27.95
N SER A 159 6.82 -16.49 27.12
CA SER A 159 6.83 -17.95 27.12
C SER A 159 8.06 -18.55 26.43
N VAL A 160 8.73 -17.79 25.54
CA VAL A 160 9.94 -18.24 24.82
C VAL A 160 11.23 -17.97 25.61
N ILE A 161 11.26 -16.92 26.43
CA ILE A 161 12.46 -16.57 27.23
C ILE A 161 13.04 -17.77 28.00
N PRO A 162 12.24 -18.56 28.78
CA PRO A 162 12.77 -19.66 29.55
C PRO A 162 13.27 -20.84 28.70
N LEU A 163 12.92 -20.93 27.42
CA LEU A 163 13.37 -22.00 26.52
C LEU A 163 14.85 -21.85 26.11
N GLY A 164 15.41 -20.62 26.19
CA GLY A 164 16.83 -20.37 25.94
C GLY A 164 17.29 -20.65 24.49
N ASN A 165 16.36 -20.70 23.53
CA ASN A 165 16.71 -20.95 22.13
C ASN A 165 17.63 -19.87 21.57
N ILE A 166 18.68 -20.31 20.86
CA ILE A 166 19.63 -19.45 20.15
C ILE A 166 19.32 -19.49 18.66
N LEU A 167 19.07 -18.33 18.06
CA LEU A 167 18.73 -18.20 16.65
C LEU A 167 19.98 -18.38 15.75
N LEU A 168 20.98 -17.51 15.91
CA LEU A 168 22.21 -17.48 15.11
C LEU A 168 23.28 -16.63 15.81
N TYR A 169 24.55 -16.99 15.69
CA TYR A 169 25.69 -16.25 16.27
C TYR A 169 25.55 -15.93 17.78
N GLY A 170 24.85 -16.76 18.54
CA GLY A 170 24.65 -16.54 19.98
C GLY A 170 23.53 -15.56 20.34
N ILE A 171 22.77 -15.05 19.37
CA ILE A 171 21.63 -14.17 19.61
C ILE A 171 20.42 -15.02 20.05
N PRO A 172 19.84 -14.76 21.24
CA PRO A 172 18.63 -15.45 21.66
C PRO A 172 17.45 -15.13 20.75
N GLU A 173 16.62 -16.13 20.46
CA GLU A 173 15.45 -16.00 19.58
C GLU A 173 14.44 -14.96 20.09
N TRP A 174 14.23 -14.87 21.41
CA TRP A 174 13.29 -13.92 22.00
C TRP A 174 13.63 -12.45 21.70
N VAL A 175 14.92 -12.12 21.45
CA VAL A 175 15.35 -10.75 21.11
C VAL A 175 14.74 -10.31 19.76
N LEU A 176 14.73 -11.22 18.78
CA LEU A 176 14.08 -10.96 17.51
C LEU A 176 12.55 -10.84 17.66
N GLN A 177 11.97 -11.75 18.45
CA GLN A 177 10.53 -11.78 18.68
C GLN A 177 10.00 -10.54 19.42
N LEU A 178 10.84 -9.83 20.21
CA LEU A 178 10.48 -8.55 20.83
C LEU A 178 10.03 -7.47 19.82
N ILE A 179 10.44 -7.59 18.57
CA ILE A 179 10.02 -6.66 17.52
C ILE A 179 8.49 -6.71 17.30
N MET A 180 7.84 -7.86 17.56
CA MET A 180 6.39 -8.01 17.42
C MET A 180 5.62 -7.14 18.43
N PRO A 181 5.80 -7.26 19.74
CA PRO A 181 5.09 -6.41 20.68
C PRO A 181 5.43 -4.92 20.53
N LEU A 182 6.69 -4.59 20.21
CA LEU A 182 7.10 -3.22 19.95
C LEU A 182 6.45 -2.65 18.67
N GLY A 183 6.37 -3.44 17.61
CA GLY A 183 5.73 -3.07 16.36
C GLY A 183 4.21 -2.86 16.53
N PHE A 184 3.52 -3.81 17.18
CA PHE A 184 2.09 -3.65 17.46
C PHE A 184 1.83 -2.48 18.40
N ALA A 185 2.66 -2.24 19.41
CA ALA A 185 2.54 -1.06 20.28
C ALA A 185 2.68 0.24 19.49
N ALA A 186 3.69 0.33 18.60
CA ALA A 186 3.91 1.50 17.77
C ALA A 186 2.73 1.77 16.81
N ILE A 187 2.21 0.72 16.16
CA ILE A 187 1.03 0.80 15.28
C ILE A 187 -0.17 1.29 16.07
N THR A 188 -0.46 0.67 17.19
CA THR A 188 -1.61 0.97 18.04
C THR A 188 -1.58 2.41 18.58
N LEU A 189 -0.41 2.84 19.07
CA LEU A 189 -0.22 4.19 19.58
C LEU A 189 -0.44 5.24 18.50
N ARG A 190 0.09 5.00 17.29
CA ARG A 190 -0.09 5.90 16.15
C ARG A 190 -1.54 5.95 15.66
N LEU A 191 -2.23 4.80 15.67
CA LEU A 191 -3.67 4.75 15.37
C LEU A 191 -4.49 5.48 16.42
N ALA A 192 -4.20 5.29 17.70
CA ALA A 192 -4.89 5.98 18.79
C ALA A 192 -4.76 7.51 18.65
N TRP A 193 -3.57 8.02 18.33
CA TRP A 193 -3.36 9.45 18.11
C TRP A 193 -4.08 10.01 16.89
N ARG A 194 -4.37 9.18 15.90
CA ARG A 194 -5.07 9.55 14.67
C ARG A 194 -6.53 9.11 14.63
N ALA A 195 -7.05 8.60 15.73
CA ALA A 195 -8.38 8.01 15.78
C ALA A 195 -9.51 8.98 15.42
N ALA A 196 -9.32 10.29 15.59
CA ALA A 196 -10.27 11.32 15.18
C ALA A 196 -9.58 12.69 15.02
N ASP A 197 -10.21 13.58 14.26
CA ASP A 197 -9.77 14.96 14.05
C ASP A 197 -9.88 15.82 15.32
N SER A 198 -10.67 15.38 16.31
CA SER A 198 -10.95 16.11 17.55
C SER A 198 -10.45 15.33 18.77
N LYS A 199 -9.92 16.04 19.78
CA LYS A 199 -9.49 15.43 21.06
C LYS A 199 -10.62 14.63 21.72
N ARG A 200 -11.87 15.10 21.62
CA ARG A 200 -13.06 14.38 22.13
C ARG A 200 -13.30 13.08 21.36
N GLY A 201 -13.15 13.11 20.05
CA GLY A 201 -13.27 11.90 19.21
C GLY A 201 -12.18 10.86 19.52
N VAL A 202 -10.94 11.29 19.76
CA VAL A 202 -9.85 10.40 20.21
C VAL A 202 -10.20 9.77 21.56
N ALA A 203 -10.68 10.54 22.52
CA ALA A 203 -11.09 10.03 23.84
C ALA A 203 -12.21 8.99 23.72
N ILE A 204 -13.21 9.24 22.87
CA ILE A 204 -14.30 8.28 22.61
C ILE A 204 -13.78 7.01 21.95
N ALA A 205 -12.88 7.12 20.95
CA ALA A 205 -12.30 5.97 20.30
C ALA A 205 -11.48 5.09 21.26
N VAL A 206 -10.68 5.73 22.13
CA VAL A 206 -9.89 5.02 23.14
C VAL A 206 -10.80 4.38 24.19
N LEU A 207 -11.83 5.08 24.66
CA LEU A 207 -12.81 4.51 25.59
C LEU A 207 -13.51 3.30 24.99
N LEU A 208 -13.96 3.40 23.74
CA LEU A 208 -14.61 2.29 23.03
C LEU A 208 -13.63 1.11 22.86
N ALA A 209 -12.37 1.38 22.54
CA ALA A 209 -11.33 0.36 22.46
C ALA A 209 -11.10 -0.35 23.80
N VAL A 210 -11.06 0.41 24.90
CA VAL A 210 -10.94 -0.14 26.25
C VAL A 210 -12.14 -1.05 26.57
N VAL A 211 -13.35 -0.64 26.23
CA VAL A 211 -14.57 -1.48 26.42
C VAL A 211 -14.45 -2.79 25.66
N VAL A 212 -14.03 -2.75 24.38
CA VAL A 212 -13.85 -3.96 23.57
C VAL A 212 -12.77 -4.89 24.17
N VAL A 213 -11.66 -4.32 24.64
CA VAL A 213 -10.59 -5.07 25.32
C VAL A 213 -11.09 -5.69 26.62
N LEU A 214 -11.85 -4.95 27.43
CA LEU A 214 -12.42 -5.45 28.69
C LEU A 214 -13.40 -6.61 28.47
N ILE A 215 -14.26 -6.51 27.45
CA ILE A 215 -15.18 -7.61 27.06
C ILE A 215 -14.37 -8.83 26.61
N GLY A 216 -13.28 -8.64 25.89
CA GLY A 216 -12.40 -9.74 25.46
C GLY A 216 -11.68 -10.42 26.63
N VAL A 217 -11.28 -9.66 27.66
CA VAL A 217 -10.57 -10.18 28.86
C VAL A 217 -11.53 -10.74 29.90
N PHE A 218 -12.68 -10.09 30.12
CA PHE A 218 -13.71 -10.45 31.10
C PHE A 218 -15.05 -10.64 30.40
N PRO A 219 -15.26 -11.78 29.71
CA PRO A 219 -16.50 -12.00 28.98
C PRO A 219 -17.70 -12.12 29.92
N PRO A 220 -18.78 -11.35 29.71
CA PRO A 220 -19.99 -11.45 30.53
C PRO A 220 -20.78 -12.72 30.28
N ILE A 221 -20.53 -13.42 29.17
CA ILE A 221 -21.22 -14.64 28.73
C ILE A 221 -20.18 -15.61 28.19
N ALA A 222 -20.53 -16.90 28.05
CA ALA A 222 -19.65 -17.91 27.48
C ALA A 222 -19.03 -17.46 26.15
N PRO A 223 -17.68 -17.55 25.98
CA PRO A 223 -16.97 -17.01 24.80
C PRO A 223 -17.55 -17.50 23.48
N ARG A 224 -17.93 -18.77 23.39
CA ARG A 224 -18.50 -19.35 22.16
C ARG A 224 -19.79 -18.65 21.67
N ALA A 225 -20.64 -18.19 22.58
CA ALA A 225 -21.86 -17.47 22.21
C ALA A 225 -21.56 -16.06 21.66
N LEU A 226 -20.44 -15.47 22.05
CA LEU A 226 -20.03 -14.14 21.64
C LEU A 226 -19.24 -14.10 20.33
N VAL A 227 -18.77 -15.25 19.81
CA VAL A 227 -17.98 -15.32 18.55
C VAL A 227 -18.78 -14.74 17.37
N THR A 228 -20.01 -15.21 17.17
CA THR A 228 -20.85 -14.76 16.04
C THR A 228 -21.14 -13.26 16.08
N PRO A 229 -21.65 -12.67 17.19
CA PRO A 229 -21.87 -11.22 17.24
C PRO A 229 -20.59 -10.41 17.15
N ALA A 230 -19.45 -10.90 17.68
CA ALA A 230 -18.15 -10.22 17.56
C ALA A 230 -17.66 -10.22 16.12
N LEU A 231 -17.80 -11.33 15.38
CA LEU A 231 -17.47 -11.39 13.94
C LEU A 231 -18.37 -10.46 13.13
N MET A 232 -19.67 -10.41 13.40
CA MET A 232 -20.58 -9.48 12.72
C MET A 232 -20.18 -8.03 12.97
N LEU A 233 -19.82 -7.69 14.21
CA LEU A 233 -19.33 -6.35 14.55
C LEU A 233 -18.02 -5.99 13.84
N LEU A 234 -17.15 -6.98 13.67
CA LEU A 234 -15.88 -6.84 12.93
C LEU A 234 -16.14 -6.65 11.43
N ILE A 235 -17.10 -7.38 10.83
CA ILE A 235 -17.50 -7.20 9.42
C ILE A 235 -18.07 -5.79 9.21
N VAL A 236 -18.88 -5.30 10.14
CA VAL A 236 -19.37 -3.92 10.10
C VAL A 236 -18.22 -2.93 10.17
N ALA A 237 -17.24 -3.15 11.05
CA ALA A 237 -16.05 -2.32 11.13
C ALA A 237 -15.23 -2.35 9.82
N ALA A 238 -15.11 -3.53 9.17
CA ALA A 238 -14.49 -3.69 7.87
C ALA A 238 -15.19 -2.88 6.78
N ALA A 239 -16.52 -2.99 6.69
CA ALA A 239 -17.35 -2.22 5.76
C ALA A 239 -17.23 -0.70 6.00
N MET A 240 -17.09 -0.29 7.25
CA MET A 240 -16.84 1.09 7.67
C MET A 240 -15.41 1.57 7.41
N GLY A 241 -14.56 0.71 6.85
CA GLY A 241 -13.20 1.07 6.45
C GLY A 241 -12.14 0.88 7.54
N ALA A 242 -12.32 -0.12 8.41
CA ALA A 242 -11.25 -0.56 9.30
C ALA A 242 -10.05 -1.08 8.48
N PRO A 243 -8.82 -0.88 8.95
CA PRO A 243 -7.63 -1.43 8.29
C PRO A 243 -7.70 -2.95 8.17
N ILE A 244 -7.17 -3.50 7.06
CA ILE A 244 -7.23 -4.95 6.78
C ILE A 244 -6.58 -5.78 7.89
N PHE A 245 -5.47 -5.30 8.48
CA PHE A 245 -4.84 -6.01 9.60
C PHE A 245 -5.78 -6.15 10.82
N THR A 246 -6.66 -5.15 11.05
CA THR A 246 -7.68 -5.19 12.10
C THR A 246 -8.72 -6.27 11.83
N VAL A 247 -9.11 -6.41 10.56
CA VAL A 247 -10.10 -7.41 10.15
C VAL A 247 -9.52 -8.82 10.29
N LEU A 248 -8.33 -9.06 9.75
CA LEU A 248 -7.68 -10.36 9.81
C LEU A 248 -7.23 -10.72 11.23
N GLY A 249 -6.53 -9.81 11.91
CA GLY A 249 -6.07 -10.01 13.29
C GLY A 249 -7.23 -10.08 14.27
N GLY A 250 -8.28 -9.27 14.08
CA GLY A 250 -9.49 -9.33 14.89
C GLY A 250 -10.26 -10.63 14.70
N ALA A 251 -10.39 -11.13 13.47
CA ALA A 251 -11.01 -12.41 13.21
C ALA A 251 -10.25 -13.56 13.88
N ALA A 252 -8.92 -13.58 13.75
CA ALA A 252 -8.08 -14.56 14.43
C ALA A 252 -8.26 -14.50 15.95
N LEU A 253 -8.21 -13.30 16.56
CA LEU A 253 -8.42 -13.10 17.98
C LEU A 253 -9.78 -13.65 18.46
N ILE A 254 -10.86 -13.36 17.73
CA ILE A 254 -12.21 -13.79 18.07
C ILE A 254 -12.35 -15.31 17.96
N LEU A 255 -11.80 -15.92 16.91
CA LEU A 255 -11.89 -17.37 16.70
C LEU A 255 -11.09 -18.15 17.76
N PHE A 256 -9.81 -17.80 17.98
CA PHE A 256 -8.98 -18.43 19.01
C PHE A 256 -9.58 -18.26 20.41
N TRP A 257 -10.13 -17.07 20.70
CA TRP A 257 -10.82 -16.83 21.96
C TRP A 257 -12.07 -17.70 22.12
N GLY A 258 -12.85 -17.90 21.05
CA GLY A 258 -14.03 -18.76 21.04
C GLY A 258 -13.70 -20.24 21.26
N GLU A 259 -12.53 -20.69 20.81
CA GLU A 259 -12.00 -22.04 21.00
C GLU A 259 -11.39 -22.26 22.40
N GLY A 260 -11.18 -21.18 23.15
CA GLY A 260 -10.50 -21.21 24.44
C GLY A 260 -8.98 -21.35 24.34
N SER A 261 -8.41 -21.11 23.17
CA SER A 261 -6.97 -21.16 22.93
C SER A 261 -6.24 -20.00 23.60
N PRO A 262 -5.01 -20.20 24.11
CA PRO A 262 -4.21 -19.13 24.69
C PRO A 262 -3.97 -18.00 23.67
N ILE A 263 -4.11 -16.75 24.08
CA ILE A 263 -3.93 -15.59 23.19
C ILE A 263 -2.51 -15.54 22.58
N ALA A 264 -1.51 -16.11 23.26
CA ALA A 264 -0.14 -16.21 22.79
C ALA A 264 0.00 -17.06 21.51
N SER A 265 -0.91 -18.00 21.27
CA SER A 265 -0.91 -18.87 20.08
C SER A 265 -1.04 -18.07 18.78
N ILE A 266 -1.80 -16.96 18.80
CA ILE A 266 -1.95 -16.07 17.64
C ILE A 266 -0.61 -15.42 17.26
N ALA A 267 0.15 -15.02 18.27
CA ALA A 267 1.47 -14.44 18.04
C ALA A 267 2.48 -15.47 17.55
N LEU A 268 2.40 -16.72 18.04
CA LEU A 268 3.19 -17.84 17.56
C LEU A 268 2.89 -18.14 16.08
N ASP A 269 1.61 -18.22 15.70
CA ASP A 269 1.21 -18.48 14.33
C ASP A 269 1.62 -17.32 13.39
N HIS A 270 1.45 -16.08 13.86
CA HIS A 270 1.94 -14.91 13.12
C HIS A 270 3.45 -14.98 12.90
N TYR A 271 4.23 -15.31 13.93
CA TYR A 271 5.67 -15.49 13.82
C TYR A 271 6.03 -16.57 12.81
N ASN A 272 5.43 -17.75 12.91
CA ASN A 272 5.68 -18.89 12.00
C ASN A 272 5.35 -18.54 10.53
N LEU A 273 4.27 -17.78 10.29
CA LEU A 273 3.88 -17.35 8.96
C LEU A 273 4.87 -16.32 8.40
N VAL A 274 5.35 -15.38 9.22
CA VAL A 274 6.26 -14.31 8.76
C VAL A 274 7.69 -14.80 8.59
N VAL A 275 8.13 -15.78 9.39
CA VAL A 275 9.47 -16.40 9.28
C VAL A 275 9.50 -17.55 8.26
N ASN A 276 8.53 -17.63 7.36
CA ASN A 276 8.48 -18.62 6.30
C ASN A 276 9.60 -18.39 5.26
N PRO A 277 10.33 -19.45 4.84
CA PRO A 277 11.43 -19.34 3.88
C PRO A 277 11.08 -18.76 2.52
N THR A 278 9.80 -18.77 2.13
CA THR A 278 9.33 -18.26 0.83
C THR A 278 9.10 -16.75 0.82
N LEU A 279 8.84 -16.12 1.96
CA LEU A 279 8.51 -14.70 2.03
C LEU A 279 9.64 -13.75 1.60
N PRO A 280 10.92 -14.04 1.83
CA PRO A 280 12.01 -13.22 1.31
C PRO A 280 12.04 -13.08 -0.22
N ALA A 281 11.38 -13.98 -0.95
CA ALA A 281 11.25 -13.88 -2.40
C ALA A 281 10.37 -12.68 -2.84
N ILE A 282 9.40 -12.25 -2.02
CA ILE A 282 8.46 -11.17 -2.38
C ILE A 282 9.18 -9.86 -2.69
N PRO A 283 10.08 -9.33 -1.85
CA PRO A 283 10.82 -8.12 -2.16
C PRO A 283 11.74 -8.26 -3.37
N LEU A 284 12.33 -9.44 -3.58
CA LEU A 284 13.17 -9.72 -4.76
C LEU A 284 12.33 -9.69 -6.05
N PHE A 285 11.15 -10.31 -6.05
CA PHE A 285 10.22 -10.23 -7.17
C PHE A 285 9.74 -8.80 -7.41
N THR A 286 9.44 -8.04 -6.36
CA THR A 286 9.05 -6.63 -6.48
C THR A 286 10.17 -5.80 -7.12
N LEU A 287 11.42 -6.02 -6.72
CA LEU A 287 12.59 -5.37 -7.32
C LEU A 287 12.75 -5.76 -8.80
N ALA A 288 12.63 -7.06 -9.13
CA ALA A 288 12.67 -7.55 -10.50
C ALA A 288 11.55 -6.94 -11.34
N GLY A 289 10.33 -6.87 -10.80
CA GLY A 289 9.18 -6.23 -11.45
C GLY A 289 9.42 -4.73 -11.71
N TYR A 290 10.05 -4.03 -10.78
CA TYR A 290 10.43 -2.63 -10.96
C TYR A 290 11.44 -2.46 -12.10
N PHE A 291 12.49 -3.26 -12.14
CA PHE A 291 13.46 -3.24 -13.24
C PHE A 291 12.81 -3.58 -14.61
N LEU A 292 11.89 -4.54 -14.64
CA LEU A 292 11.15 -4.85 -15.85
C LEU A 292 10.27 -3.66 -16.32
N ALA A 293 9.64 -2.97 -15.38
CA ALA A 293 8.78 -1.82 -15.67
C ALA A 293 9.58 -0.65 -16.23
N GLU A 294 10.70 -0.28 -15.59
CA GLU A 294 11.57 0.84 -15.98
C GLU A 294 12.45 0.51 -17.19
N GLY A 295 12.89 -0.75 -17.33
CA GLY A 295 13.82 -1.21 -18.37
C GLY A 295 13.25 -1.31 -19.78
N GLY A 296 12.03 -0.78 -20.05
CA GLY A 296 11.39 -0.82 -21.37
C GLY A 296 10.86 -2.19 -21.79
N ALA A 297 11.00 -3.22 -20.96
CA ALA A 297 10.41 -4.53 -21.19
C ALA A 297 8.87 -4.48 -21.22
N SER A 298 8.27 -3.57 -20.44
CA SER A 298 6.84 -3.29 -20.44
C SER A 298 6.33 -2.88 -21.81
N ARG A 299 7.04 -1.98 -22.50
CA ARG A 299 6.68 -1.50 -23.86
C ARG A 299 6.74 -2.63 -24.89
N ARG A 300 7.78 -3.49 -24.83
CA ARG A 300 7.93 -4.62 -25.73
C ARG A 300 6.85 -5.67 -25.48
N LEU A 301 6.53 -5.92 -24.23
CA LEU A 301 5.48 -6.87 -23.83
C LEU A 301 4.10 -6.38 -24.32
N ILE A 302 3.80 -5.10 -24.14
CA ILE A 302 2.58 -4.49 -24.67
C ILE A 302 2.50 -4.65 -26.19
N ALA A 303 3.60 -4.42 -26.92
CA ALA A 303 3.63 -4.60 -28.37
C ALA A 303 3.35 -6.05 -28.80
N VAL A 304 3.92 -7.03 -28.07
CA VAL A 304 3.64 -8.45 -28.32
C VAL A 304 2.18 -8.79 -28.07
N PHE A 305 1.62 -8.37 -26.94
CA PHE A 305 0.21 -8.63 -26.63
C PHE A 305 -0.73 -7.87 -27.60
N GLN A 306 -0.37 -6.67 -28.06
CA GLN A 306 -1.11 -5.96 -29.10
C GLN A 306 -1.13 -6.74 -30.41
N ALA A 307 0.00 -7.33 -30.81
CA ALA A 307 0.06 -8.14 -31.99
C ALA A 307 -0.81 -9.43 -31.89
N LEU A 308 -0.92 -10.00 -30.68
CA LEU A 308 -1.73 -11.20 -30.44
C LEU A 308 -3.24 -10.93 -30.35
N VAL A 309 -3.65 -9.84 -29.75
CA VAL A 309 -5.05 -9.56 -29.38
C VAL A 309 -5.64 -8.34 -30.08
N GLY A 310 -4.83 -7.57 -30.83
CA GLY A 310 -5.22 -6.29 -31.43
C GLY A 310 -6.37 -6.39 -32.44
N GLY A 311 -6.59 -7.57 -33.05
CA GLY A 311 -7.69 -7.80 -34.01
C GLY A 311 -9.06 -8.14 -33.40
N VAL A 312 -9.15 -8.32 -32.07
CA VAL A 312 -10.38 -8.74 -31.40
C VAL A 312 -11.17 -7.53 -30.92
N ARG A 313 -12.52 -7.58 -31.05
CA ARG A 313 -13.40 -6.56 -30.44
C ARG A 313 -13.20 -6.57 -28.93
N GLY A 314 -12.79 -5.39 -28.34
CA GLY A 314 -12.42 -5.31 -26.94
C GLY A 314 -10.92 -5.60 -26.67
N GLY A 315 -10.10 -5.78 -27.70
CA GLY A 315 -8.66 -6.02 -27.61
C GLY A 315 -7.90 -5.16 -26.61
N PRO A 316 -8.12 -3.83 -26.55
CA PRO A 316 -7.45 -2.97 -25.56
C PRO A 316 -7.76 -3.33 -24.11
N ALA A 317 -8.98 -3.72 -23.79
CA ALA A 317 -9.36 -4.14 -22.42
C ALA A 317 -8.72 -5.47 -22.03
N ILE A 318 -8.72 -6.45 -22.96
CA ILE A 318 -8.09 -7.75 -22.76
C ILE A 318 -6.56 -7.56 -22.62
N LEU A 319 -5.97 -6.73 -23.46
CA LEU A 319 -4.55 -6.37 -23.40
C LEU A 319 -4.19 -5.79 -22.01
N THR A 320 -4.97 -4.82 -21.54
CA THR A 320 -4.75 -4.21 -20.23
C THR A 320 -4.82 -5.25 -19.12
N ALA A 321 -5.82 -6.13 -19.15
CA ALA A 321 -5.99 -7.19 -18.16
C ALA A 321 -4.80 -8.16 -18.16
N LEU A 322 -4.36 -8.61 -19.34
CA LEU A 322 -3.22 -9.53 -19.49
C LEU A 322 -1.91 -8.92 -19.00
N VAL A 323 -1.64 -7.67 -19.40
CA VAL A 323 -0.43 -6.96 -18.99
C VAL A 323 -0.44 -6.70 -17.50
N CYS A 324 -1.57 -6.26 -16.93
CA CYS A 324 -1.72 -6.10 -15.48
C CYS A 324 -1.54 -7.42 -14.73
N ALA A 325 -2.14 -8.50 -15.18
CA ALA A 325 -1.99 -9.82 -14.57
C ALA A 325 -0.53 -10.30 -14.58
N PHE A 326 0.16 -10.14 -15.70
CA PHE A 326 1.57 -10.47 -15.82
C PHE A 326 2.45 -9.69 -14.85
N PHE A 327 2.32 -8.36 -14.83
CA PHE A 327 3.13 -7.53 -13.93
C PHE A 327 2.77 -7.74 -12.45
N THR A 328 1.49 -7.97 -12.13
CA THR A 328 1.06 -8.24 -10.75
C THR A 328 1.65 -9.52 -10.20
N SER A 329 1.92 -10.53 -11.05
CA SER A 329 2.58 -11.77 -10.63
C SER A 329 3.99 -11.52 -10.07
N PHE A 330 4.69 -10.51 -10.57
CA PHE A 330 6.03 -10.14 -10.10
C PHE A 330 5.98 -9.10 -8.99
N THR A 331 5.16 -8.08 -9.12
CA THR A 331 5.15 -6.94 -8.18
C THR A 331 4.33 -7.19 -6.94
N GLY A 332 3.34 -8.09 -7.01
CA GLY A 332 2.41 -8.38 -5.91
C GLY A 332 1.60 -7.17 -5.42
N ALA A 333 1.95 -5.97 -5.87
CA ALA A 333 1.39 -4.72 -5.39
C ALA A 333 0.63 -4.02 -6.52
N SER A 334 -0.70 -4.02 -6.44
CA SER A 334 -1.57 -3.34 -7.40
C SER A 334 -1.21 -1.86 -7.62
N GLY A 335 -0.71 -1.16 -6.60
CA GLY A 335 -0.29 0.25 -6.69
C GLY A 335 0.88 0.49 -7.64
N VAL A 336 1.92 -0.35 -7.58
CA VAL A 336 3.08 -0.26 -8.48
C VAL A 336 2.68 -0.61 -9.91
N THR A 337 1.84 -1.63 -10.08
CA THR A 337 1.30 -2.04 -11.39
C THR A 337 0.47 -0.92 -12.02
N ILE A 338 -0.38 -0.24 -11.24
CA ILE A 338 -1.19 0.89 -11.70
C ILE A 338 -0.30 2.06 -12.13
N LEU A 339 0.72 2.40 -11.34
CA LEU A 339 1.65 3.48 -11.68
C LEU A 339 2.48 3.16 -12.93
N ALA A 340 2.98 1.93 -13.06
CA ALA A 340 3.81 1.53 -14.21
C ALA A 340 3.02 1.39 -15.52
N LEU A 341 1.77 0.95 -15.44
CA LEU A 341 0.97 0.59 -16.61
C LEU A 341 -0.23 1.50 -16.86
N GLY A 342 -0.73 2.20 -15.82
CA GLY A 342 -1.94 3.00 -15.90
C GLY A 342 -1.87 4.08 -16.99
N VAL A 343 -0.75 4.78 -17.06
CA VAL A 343 -0.50 5.81 -18.10
C VAL A 343 -0.45 5.19 -19.50
N SER A 344 0.19 4.02 -19.64
CA SER A 344 0.34 3.33 -20.93
C SER A 344 -0.98 2.73 -21.40
N CYS A 345 -1.79 2.18 -20.49
CA CYS A 345 -3.09 1.60 -20.81
C CYS A 345 -4.15 2.66 -21.15
N CYS A 346 -4.19 3.78 -20.43
CA CYS A 346 -5.08 4.90 -20.74
C CYS A 346 -4.78 5.51 -22.14
N ARG A 347 -3.51 5.51 -22.55
CA ARG A 347 -3.10 6.01 -23.86
C ARG A 347 -3.54 5.10 -25.01
N SER A 348 -3.56 3.79 -24.80
CA SER A 348 -4.01 2.80 -25.81
C SER A 348 -5.53 2.72 -25.96
N SER A 349 -6.29 3.10 -24.94
CA SER A 349 -7.75 3.11 -24.93
C SER A 349 -8.37 4.45 -25.35
N SER A 350 -7.56 5.46 -25.71
CA SER A 350 -8.07 6.75 -26.20
C SER A 350 -8.77 6.57 -27.55
N PRO A 351 -10.00 7.12 -27.74
CA PRO A 351 -10.81 6.94 -28.98
C PRO A 351 -10.12 7.43 -30.25
N ARG A 352 -9.12 8.29 -30.16
CA ARG A 352 -8.32 8.74 -31.32
C ARG A 352 -7.50 7.62 -31.97
N ASN A 353 -7.10 6.61 -31.24
CA ASN A 353 -6.30 5.51 -31.77
C ASN A 353 -7.14 4.43 -32.45
N THR A 354 -8.42 4.30 -32.10
CA THR A 354 -9.36 3.40 -32.75
C THR A 354 -9.80 3.89 -34.15
N GLN A 355 -9.83 5.20 -34.37
CA GLN A 355 -10.17 5.76 -35.71
C GLN A 355 -9.02 5.59 -36.72
N ASN A 356 -7.76 5.58 -36.28
CA ASN A 356 -6.63 5.38 -37.17
C ASN A 356 -6.42 3.89 -37.54
N ALA A 357 -6.79 2.97 -36.66
CA ALA A 357 -6.75 1.53 -36.95
C ALA A 357 -7.81 1.10 -37.95
N THR A 358 -8.98 1.74 -37.97
CA THR A 358 -10.02 1.49 -38.99
C THR A 358 -9.74 2.14 -40.34
N ARG A 359 -8.92 3.18 -40.39
CA ARG A 359 -8.52 3.84 -41.66
C ARG A 359 -7.38 3.13 -42.39
N SER A 360 -6.61 2.26 -41.72
CA SER A 360 -5.52 1.50 -42.34
C SER A 360 -5.95 0.14 -42.92
N VAL A 361 -7.21 -0.23 -42.78
CA VAL A 361 -7.79 -1.51 -43.25
C VAL A 361 -8.78 -1.28 -44.43
N SER A 362 -9.04 -0.05 -44.83
CA SER A 362 -9.77 0.33 -46.02
C SER A 362 -8.82 0.86 -47.11
#